data_79feb9f92d2c1409000540a11d50b399
#
_entry.id   79feb9f92d2c1409000540a11d50b399
#
_cell.length_a   1.000
_cell.length_b   1.000
_cell.length_c   1.000
_cell.angle_alpha   90.00
_cell.angle_beta   90.00
_cell.angle_gamma   90.00
#
_symmetry.space_group_name_H-M   'P 1'
#
loop_
_entity.id
_entity.type
_entity.pdbx_description
1 polymer ?
#
loop_
_entity_poly.entity_id
_entity_poly.type
_entity_poly.pdbx_seq_one_letter_code
_entity_poly.pdbx_strand_id
1 'polypeptide(L)'
;MENKFKNISRTIYSQLKKDELLTLSFTGEESQFIRLNNAKIRQTGLVNDADINMKMIANGTTCTGSFTLSGNDEIDKKRSELEIQRMRLESTQILKDPYLIKPGGSGSSRQIKRSSGLGFNDAVDAILPAIQGVDFVGILSNGKMYRGNSNSLGQEHWFETESFSLDYSLVAANHQMVKGTFAGTDWDQNEYEHYLAQSKKKLELMELSPVKLETGNYKTWFEPAAVSDFLSMFSWNGISEASIQQGCSGFGKMRNDDVRLSSKFSISEDFSSGLVPKFNSDGEVSSNELKIISSGELKNTLISSRTANEY
;
A
#
# COMPACT_ATOMS: atom_id res chain seq x y z
N MET A 1 -10.82 9.34 -12.59
CA MET A 1 -10.94 7.94 -12.11
C MET A 1 -12.27 7.67 -11.38
N GLU A 2 -12.70 8.48 -10.41
CA GLU A 2 -13.95 8.23 -9.64
C GLU A 2 -15.19 7.97 -10.50
N ASN A 3 -15.45 8.82 -11.49
CA ASN A 3 -16.61 8.63 -12.39
C ASN A 3 -16.50 7.36 -13.25
N LYS A 4 -15.29 6.97 -13.66
CA LYS A 4 -15.07 5.71 -14.38
C LYS A 4 -15.45 4.52 -13.49
N PHE A 5 -14.98 4.52 -12.23
CA PHE A 5 -15.34 3.48 -11.27
C PHE A 5 -16.86 3.42 -11.03
N LYS A 6 -17.53 4.55 -10.81
CA LYS A 6 -18.98 4.59 -10.62
C LYS A 6 -19.77 4.05 -11.82
N ASN A 7 -19.34 4.38 -13.02
CA ASN A 7 -20.02 3.93 -14.23
C ASN A 7 -19.85 2.43 -14.45
N ILE A 8 -18.60 1.93 -14.34
CA ILE A 8 -18.35 0.48 -14.51
C ILE A 8 -19.04 -0.34 -13.39
N SER A 9 -19.08 0.16 -12.16
CA SER A 9 -19.76 -0.50 -11.06
C SER A 9 -21.25 -0.70 -11.33
N ARG A 10 -21.94 0.35 -11.84
CA ARG A 10 -23.35 0.26 -12.23
C ARG A 10 -23.56 -0.77 -13.34
N THR A 11 -22.67 -0.78 -14.34
CA THR A 11 -22.72 -1.75 -15.45
C THR A 11 -22.54 -3.18 -14.92
N ILE A 12 -21.61 -3.39 -14.01
CA ILE A 12 -21.36 -4.71 -13.40
C ILE A 12 -22.56 -5.15 -12.56
N TYR A 13 -23.10 -4.27 -11.70
CA TYR A 13 -24.24 -4.64 -10.84
C TYR A 13 -25.52 -4.93 -11.61
N SER A 14 -25.73 -4.31 -12.79
CA SER A 14 -26.86 -4.62 -13.64
C SER A 14 -26.90 -6.05 -14.20
N GLN A 15 -25.77 -6.77 -14.11
CA GLN A 15 -25.61 -8.14 -14.60
C GLN A 15 -25.92 -9.20 -13.51
N LEU A 16 -26.09 -8.77 -12.25
CA LEU A 16 -26.29 -9.69 -11.12
C LEU A 16 -27.69 -10.30 -11.11
N LYS A 17 -27.77 -11.54 -10.65
CA LYS A 17 -29.03 -12.20 -10.33
C LYS A 17 -29.48 -11.84 -8.91
N LYS A 18 -30.75 -12.12 -8.60
CA LYS A 18 -31.40 -11.72 -7.35
C LYS A 18 -30.66 -12.15 -6.06
N ASP A 19 -30.03 -13.32 -6.08
CA ASP A 19 -29.38 -13.92 -4.91
C ASP A 19 -27.85 -13.75 -4.91
N GLU A 20 -27.32 -12.92 -5.82
CA GLU A 20 -25.89 -12.65 -5.93
C GLU A 20 -25.57 -11.32 -5.26
N LEU A 21 -24.55 -11.32 -4.42
CA LEU A 21 -23.98 -10.11 -3.82
C LEU A 21 -22.58 -9.92 -4.37
N LEU A 22 -22.22 -8.71 -4.73
CA LEU A 22 -20.92 -8.38 -5.28
C LEU A 22 -20.32 -7.16 -4.60
N THR A 23 -19.08 -7.29 -4.17
CA THR A 23 -18.24 -6.18 -3.75
C THR A 23 -17.16 -5.95 -4.79
N LEU A 24 -16.96 -4.70 -5.16
CA LEU A 24 -15.92 -4.25 -6.06
C LEU A 24 -14.89 -3.43 -5.28
N SER A 25 -13.62 -3.71 -5.50
CA SER A 25 -12.55 -2.80 -5.12
C SER A 25 -11.79 -2.33 -6.36
N PHE A 26 -11.49 -1.04 -6.35
CA PHE A 26 -10.82 -0.32 -7.42
C PHE A 26 -9.45 0.11 -6.96
N THR A 27 -8.44 -0.17 -7.77
CA THR A 27 -7.09 0.35 -7.63
C THR A 27 -6.73 1.07 -8.92
N GLY A 28 -6.35 2.33 -8.82
CA GLY A 28 -5.95 3.11 -10.00
C GLY A 28 -4.75 3.99 -9.73
N GLU A 29 -4.10 4.38 -10.80
CA GLU A 29 -2.87 5.17 -10.78
C GLU A 29 -2.83 6.12 -11.99
N GLU A 30 -2.44 7.37 -11.73
CA GLU A 30 -2.01 8.35 -12.73
C GLU A 30 -0.67 8.91 -12.25
N SER A 31 0.41 8.35 -12.75
CA SER A 31 1.76 8.68 -12.28
C SER A 31 2.77 8.78 -13.41
N GLN A 32 3.95 9.27 -13.08
CA GLN A 32 5.14 9.15 -13.90
C GLN A 32 6.24 8.44 -13.12
N PHE A 33 7.16 7.85 -13.87
CA PHE A 33 8.44 7.43 -13.34
C PHE A 33 9.60 7.99 -14.15
N ILE A 34 10.73 8.27 -13.48
CA ILE A 34 11.99 8.67 -14.09
C ILE A 34 13.09 7.78 -13.54
N ARG A 35 13.68 6.96 -14.40
CA ARG A 35 14.85 6.14 -14.06
C ARG A 35 16.12 6.89 -14.38
N LEU A 36 17.01 6.93 -13.42
CA LEU A 36 18.29 7.61 -13.48
C LEU A 36 19.42 6.57 -13.36
N ASN A 37 20.49 6.78 -14.08
CA ASN A 37 21.72 6.01 -13.98
C ASN A 37 22.90 6.88 -14.36
N ASN A 38 23.96 6.86 -13.56
CA ASN A 38 25.14 7.69 -13.73
C ASN A 38 24.77 9.19 -13.88
N ALA A 39 23.91 9.66 -12.97
CA ALA A 39 23.34 11.01 -12.93
C ALA A 39 22.67 11.47 -14.25
N LYS A 40 22.18 10.54 -15.06
CA LYS A 40 21.50 10.81 -16.34
C LYS A 40 20.16 10.09 -16.40
N ILE A 41 19.21 10.68 -17.11
CA ILE A 41 17.93 10.03 -17.39
C ILE A 41 18.18 8.83 -18.32
N ARG A 42 17.70 7.67 -17.93
CA ARG A 42 17.72 6.45 -18.74
C ARG A 42 16.38 6.15 -19.38
N GLN A 43 15.30 6.42 -18.63
CA GLN A 43 13.96 6.13 -19.08
C GLN A 43 12.97 7.03 -18.33
N THR A 44 11.94 7.47 -19.01
CA THR A 44 10.76 8.09 -18.42
C THR A 44 9.52 7.34 -18.91
N GLY A 45 8.46 7.37 -18.14
CA GLY A 45 7.17 6.82 -18.54
C GLY A 45 6.04 7.42 -17.74
N LEU A 46 4.85 7.40 -18.37
CA LEU A 46 3.59 7.73 -17.72
C LEU A 46 2.80 6.46 -17.52
N VAL A 47 2.18 6.33 -16.36
CA VAL A 47 1.27 5.24 -16.01
C VAL A 47 -0.13 5.83 -15.84
N ASN A 48 -1.10 5.23 -16.50
CA ASN A 48 -2.52 5.55 -16.34
C ASN A 48 -3.29 4.25 -16.50
N ASP A 49 -3.42 3.54 -15.40
CA ASP A 49 -4.12 2.27 -15.37
C ASP A 49 -5.05 2.16 -14.17
N ALA A 50 -5.90 1.15 -14.21
CA ALA A 50 -6.78 0.82 -13.10
C ALA A 50 -7.26 -0.63 -13.20
N ASP A 51 -7.39 -1.25 -12.03
CA ASP A 51 -7.88 -2.61 -11.86
C ASP A 51 -9.19 -2.64 -11.07
N ILE A 52 -10.06 -3.53 -11.49
CA ILE A 52 -11.27 -3.92 -10.75
C ILE A 52 -11.05 -5.31 -10.17
N ASN A 53 -11.12 -5.41 -8.84
CA ASN A 53 -11.23 -6.69 -8.14
C ASN A 53 -12.67 -6.90 -7.73
N MET A 54 -13.14 -8.11 -7.93
CA MET A 54 -14.54 -8.53 -7.75
C MET A 54 -14.59 -9.63 -6.70
N LYS A 55 -15.46 -9.49 -5.71
CA LYS A 55 -15.73 -10.53 -4.70
C LYS A 55 -17.22 -10.82 -4.70
N MET A 56 -17.60 -11.97 -5.28
CA MET A 56 -18.99 -12.39 -5.41
C MET A 56 -19.35 -13.40 -4.32
N ILE A 57 -20.49 -13.18 -3.70
CA ILE A 57 -21.12 -14.16 -2.83
C ILE A 57 -22.34 -14.74 -3.54
N ALA A 58 -22.30 -16.05 -3.78
CA ALA A 58 -23.36 -16.83 -4.39
C ALA A 58 -23.35 -18.25 -3.82
N ASN A 59 -24.50 -18.89 -3.69
CA ASN A 59 -24.63 -20.29 -3.22
C ASN A 59 -24.02 -20.58 -1.83
N GLY A 60 -23.77 -19.53 -1.00
CA GLY A 60 -23.12 -19.65 0.30
C GLY A 60 -21.58 -19.77 0.21
N THR A 61 -21.03 -19.39 -0.91
CA THR A 61 -19.57 -19.39 -1.19
C THR A 61 -19.09 -18.00 -1.57
N THR A 62 -17.79 -17.78 -1.50
CA THR A 62 -17.14 -16.55 -1.97
C THR A 62 -16.23 -16.87 -3.14
N CYS A 63 -16.43 -16.21 -4.27
CA CYS A 63 -15.58 -16.29 -5.46
C CYS A 63 -14.96 -14.92 -5.75
N THR A 64 -13.74 -14.91 -6.27
CA THR A 64 -13.03 -13.69 -6.63
C THR A 64 -12.67 -13.66 -8.11
N GLY A 65 -12.61 -12.46 -8.67
CA GLY A 65 -12.19 -12.22 -10.03
C GLY A 65 -11.56 -10.84 -10.16
N SER A 66 -10.88 -10.59 -11.26
CA SER A 66 -10.29 -9.29 -11.51
C SER A 66 -10.05 -9.04 -12.99
N PHE A 67 -10.04 -7.78 -13.38
CA PHE A 67 -9.60 -7.37 -14.70
C PHE A 67 -9.10 -5.93 -14.68
N THR A 68 -8.15 -5.64 -15.57
CA THR A 68 -7.65 -4.29 -15.80
C THR A 68 -8.58 -3.55 -16.75
N LEU A 69 -8.93 -2.31 -16.43
CA LEU A 69 -9.74 -1.45 -17.30
C LEU A 69 -8.96 -1.08 -18.56
N SER A 70 -9.59 -1.29 -19.70
CA SER A 70 -9.01 -0.92 -21.00
C SER A 70 -9.22 0.55 -21.34
N GLY A 71 -10.16 1.23 -20.65
CA GLY A 71 -10.65 2.56 -20.99
C GLY A 71 -11.71 2.56 -22.10
N ASN A 72 -12.14 1.37 -22.58
CA ASN A 72 -13.23 1.20 -23.52
C ASN A 72 -14.40 0.48 -22.82
N ASP A 73 -15.53 1.16 -22.69
CA ASP A 73 -16.68 0.68 -21.91
C ASP A 73 -17.24 -0.66 -22.40
N GLU A 74 -17.24 -0.91 -23.72
CA GLU A 74 -17.75 -2.17 -24.29
C GLU A 74 -16.80 -3.34 -24.00
N ILE A 75 -15.49 -3.12 -24.07
CA ILE A 75 -14.49 -4.13 -23.73
C ILE A 75 -14.57 -4.45 -22.23
N ASP A 76 -14.63 -3.43 -21.39
CA ASP A 76 -14.65 -3.57 -19.95
C ASP A 76 -15.94 -4.23 -19.47
N LYS A 77 -17.08 -3.90 -20.10
CA LYS A 77 -18.34 -4.60 -19.88
C LYS A 77 -18.23 -6.09 -20.20
N LYS A 78 -17.68 -6.42 -21.39
CA LYS A 78 -17.52 -7.82 -21.80
C LYS A 78 -16.58 -8.60 -20.86
N ARG A 79 -15.48 -7.99 -20.42
CA ARG A 79 -14.58 -8.60 -19.42
C ARG A 79 -15.31 -8.89 -18.11
N SER A 80 -16.09 -7.92 -17.61
CA SER A 80 -16.88 -8.12 -16.39
C SER A 80 -17.94 -9.22 -16.54
N GLU A 81 -18.59 -9.36 -17.71
CA GLU A 81 -19.53 -10.44 -17.99
C GLU A 81 -18.85 -11.81 -17.92
N LEU A 82 -17.68 -11.94 -18.51
CA LEU A 82 -16.90 -13.20 -18.47
C LEU A 82 -16.49 -13.56 -17.03
N GLU A 83 -16.01 -12.60 -16.24
CA GLU A 83 -15.63 -12.83 -14.85
C GLU A 83 -16.84 -13.23 -13.98
N ILE A 84 -17.98 -12.57 -14.14
CA ILE A 84 -19.22 -12.95 -13.44
C ILE A 84 -19.66 -14.37 -13.82
N GLN A 85 -19.62 -14.74 -15.10
CA GLN A 85 -19.96 -16.09 -15.54
C GLN A 85 -19.01 -17.14 -14.95
N ARG A 86 -17.70 -16.86 -14.92
CA ARG A 86 -16.70 -17.74 -14.31
C ARG A 86 -16.97 -17.92 -12.82
N MET A 87 -17.18 -16.83 -12.07
CA MET A 87 -17.45 -16.89 -10.64
C MET A 87 -18.76 -17.61 -10.32
N ARG A 88 -19.80 -17.49 -11.16
CA ARG A 88 -21.04 -18.27 -11.02
C ARG A 88 -20.80 -19.77 -11.13
N LEU A 89 -20.00 -20.18 -12.11
CA LEU A 89 -19.65 -21.59 -12.29
C LEU A 89 -18.83 -22.08 -11.09
N GLU A 90 -17.82 -21.35 -10.70
CA GLU A 90 -16.95 -21.67 -9.56
C GLU A 90 -17.76 -21.81 -8.25
N SER A 91 -18.73 -20.92 -8.01
CA SER A 91 -19.56 -20.95 -6.79
C SER A 91 -20.39 -22.23 -6.62
N THR A 92 -20.56 -23.02 -7.68
CA THR A 92 -21.23 -24.31 -7.62
C THR A 92 -20.30 -25.48 -7.29
N GLN A 93 -18.98 -25.24 -7.31
CA GLN A 93 -17.96 -26.29 -7.20
C GLN A 93 -17.15 -26.22 -5.91
N ILE A 94 -17.12 -25.07 -5.26
CA ILE A 94 -16.35 -24.85 -4.02
C ILE A 94 -17.22 -25.07 -2.78
N LEU A 95 -16.56 -25.36 -1.66
CA LEU A 95 -17.23 -25.58 -0.37
C LEU A 95 -17.84 -24.28 0.16
N LYS A 96 -18.98 -24.40 0.83
CA LYS A 96 -19.60 -23.27 1.53
C LYS A 96 -18.72 -22.81 2.68
N ASP A 97 -18.58 -21.51 2.85
CA ASP A 97 -17.90 -20.91 3.99
C ASP A 97 -18.90 -20.71 5.16
N PRO A 98 -18.73 -21.44 6.29
CA PRO A 98 -19.63 -21.30 7.43
C PRO A 98 -19.52 -19.94 8.14
N TYR A 99 -18.42 -19.23 7.92
CA TYR A 99 -18.12 -17.91 8.51
C TYR A 99 -18.30 -16.75 7.55
N LEU A 100 -19.00 -16.99 6.43
CA LEU A 100 -19.23 -16.01 5.39
C LEU A 100 -19.99 -14.80 5.94
N ILE A 101 -19.43 -13.61 5.68
CA ILE A 101 -20.05 -12.32 6.01
C ILE A 101 -20.59 -11.68 4.74
N LYS A 102 -21.85 -11.33 4.76
CA LYS A 102 -22.46 -10.54 3.68
C LYS A 102 -22.01 -9.08 3.79
N PRO A 103 -21.78 -8.40 2.67
CA PRO A 103 -21.41 -6.99 2.70
C PRO A 103 -22.51 -6.14 3.32
N GLY A 104 -22.14 -5.05 3.98
CA GLY A 104 -23.07 -4.07 4.51
C GLY A 104 -23.81 -3.34 3.41
N GLY A 105 -25.06 -2.93 3.67
CA GLY A 105 -25.92 -2.23 2.71
C GLY A 105 -25.87 -0.71 2.79
N SER A 106 -25.06 -0.12 3.66
CA SER A 106 -25.01 1.33 3.87
C SER A 106 -23.62 1.81 4.22
N GLY A 107 -23.39 3.06 3.95
CA GLY A 107 -22.14 3.76 4.24
C GLY A 107 -21.50 4.30 2.98
N SER A 108 -21.03 5.53 3.08
CA SER A 108 -20.24 6.14 2.03
C SER A 108 -19.15 7.01 2.65
N SER A 109 -18.03 7.08 2.00
CA SER A 109 -16.98 8.02 2.36
C SER A 109 -16.28 8.51 1.10
N ARG A 110 -15.79 9.75 1.16
CA ARG A 110 -15.00 10.35 0.09
C ARG A 110 -13.89 11.16 0.71
N GLN A 111 -12.67 10.72 0.49
CA GLN A 111 -11.47 11.39 0.98
C GLN A 111 -10.54 11.70 -0.17
N ILE A 112 -10.17 12.96 -0.31
CA ILE A 112 -9.18 13.42 -1.27
C ILE A 112 -8.12 14.20 -0.51
N LYS A 113 -6.89 13.71 -0.52
CA LYS A 113 -5.74 14.43 -0.03
C LYS A 113 -5.04 15.10 -1.23
N ARG A 114 -5.13 16.41 -1.26
CA ARG A 114 -4.35 17.22 -2.21
C ARG A 114 -2.95 17.44 -1.66
N SER A 115 -1.97 17.49 -2.55
CA SER A 115 -0.58 17.77 -2.23
C SER A 115 -0.05 18.85 -3.14
N SER A 116 1.07 19.46 -2.77
CA SER A 116 1.92 20.29 -3.61
C SER A 116 3.09 19.45 -4.15
N GLY A 117 2.73 18.32 -4.79
CA GLY A 117 3.70 17.38 -5.35
C GLY A 117 4.52 17.98 -6.50
N LEU A 118 5.50 17.24 -6.94
CA LEU A 118 6.36 17.62 -8.06
C LEU A 118 5.60 17.47 -9.38
N GLY A 119 5.48 18.56 -10.13
CA GLY A 119 4.85 18.54 -11.46
C GLY A 119 5.58 17.61 -12.42
N PHE A 120 4.85 16.98 -13.34
CA PHE A 120 5.45 16.04 -14.30
C PHE A 120 6.53 16.71 -15.18
N ASN A 121 6.32 17.96 -15.54
CA ASN A 121 7.29 18.71 -16.36
C ASN A 121 8.47 19.24 -15.54
N ASP A 122 8.31 19.41 -14.23
CA ASP A 122 9.30 20.04 -13.37
C ASP A 122 10.26 19.02 -12.72
N ALA A 123 9.88 17.74 -12.74
CA ALA A 123 10.59 16.68 -12.04
C ALA A 123 12.05 16.52 -12.47
N VAL A 124 12.34 16.69 -13.75
CA VAL A 124 13.70 16.58 -14.30
C VAL A 124 14.56 17.74 -13.81
N ASP A 125 14.04 18.96 -13.89
CA ASP A 125 14.78 20.18 -13.51
C ASP A 125 14.98 20.27 -12.00
N ALA A 126 14.09 19.70 -11.22
CA ALA A 126 14.23 19.63 -9.76
C ALA A 126 15.32 18.63 -9.32
N ILE A 127 15.51 17.52 -10.04
CA ILE A 127 16.41 16.44 -9.60
C ILE A 127 17.81 16.56 -10.20
N LEU A 128 17.93 16.77 -11.53
CA LEU A 128 19.19 16.63 -12.24
C LEU A 128 20.31 17.57 -11.76
N PRO A 129 20.06 18.86 -11.44
CA PRO A 129 21.14 19.74 -11.02
C PRO A 129 21.84 19.27 -9.73
N ALA A 130 21.08 18.75 -8.79
CA ALA A 130 21.58 18.37 -7.47
C ALA A 130 22.43 17.07 -7.51
N ILE A 131 22.20 16.18 -8.48
CA ILE A 131 22.92 14.90 -8.60
C ILE A 131 24.17 14.97 -9.47
N GLN A 132 24.51 16.14 -10.04
CA GLN A 132 25.71 16.27 -10.84
C GLN A 132 26.97 16.00 -10.02
N GLY A 133 27.98 15.38 -10.67
CA GLY A 133 29.28 15.10 -10.07
C GLY A 133 29.33 13.85 -9.16
N VAL A 134 28.25 13.09 -9.06
CA VAL A 134 28.20 11.80 -8.35
C VAL A 134 27.63 10.72 -9.26
N ASP A 135 28.06 9.47 -9.06
CA ASP A 135 27.42 8.32 -9.71
C ASP A 135 26.11 8.01 -8.98
N PHE A 136 25.03 8.55 -9.53
CA PHE A 136 23.67 8.43 -9.00
C PHE A 136 22.85 7.44 -9.81
N VAL A 137 22.30 6.45 -9.15
CA VAL A 137 21.37 5.46 -9.71
C VAL A 137 20.06 5.54 -8.92
N GLY A 138 18.93 5.70 -9.58
CA GLY A 138 17.67 5.81 -8.85
C GLY A 138 16.43 5.79 -9.72
N ILE A 139 15.29 5.84 -9.05
CA ILE A 139 13.98 5.95 -9.66
C ILE A 139 13.14 6.95 -8.87
N LEU A 140 12.61 7.95 -9.57
CA LEU A 140 11.50 8.76 -9.09
C LEU A 140 10.20 8.11 -9.55
N SER A 141 9.23 7.99 -8.65
CA SER A 141 7.82 7.76 -8.96
C SER A 141 7.01 8.84 -8.31
N ASN A 142 6.14 9.53 -9.04
CA ASN A 142 5.25 10.55 -8.47
C ASN A 142 3.93 10.61 -9.22
N GLY A 143 2.85 10.87 -8.50
CA GLY A 143 1.52 10.99 -9.08
C GLY A 143 0.39 10.64 -8.14
N LYS A 144 -0.78 10.41 -8.71
CA LYS A 144 -2.02 10.15 -8.01
C LYS A 144 -2.30 8.67 -7.89
N MET A 145 -2.71 8.28 -6.70
CA MET A 145 -3.19 6.94 -6.39
C MET A 145 -4.66 6.99 -6.01
N TYR A 146 -5.42 6.05 -6.55
CA TYR A 146 -6.86 5.95 -6.36
C TYR A 146 -7.24 4.62 -5.73
N ARG A 147 -8.14 4.65 -4.76
CA ARG A 147 -8.77 3.47 -4.19
C ARG A 147 -10.26 3.68 -4.14
N GLY A 148 -11.02 2.70 -4.57
CA GLY A 148 -12.46 2.70 -4.51
C GLY A 148 -12.98 1.40 -3.93
N ASN A 149 -14.12 1.46 -3.28
CA ASN A 149 -14.89 0.29 -2.89
C ASN A 149 -16.36 0.58 -3.12
N SER A 150 -17.08 -0.38 -3.65
CA SER A 150 -18.54 -0.34 -3.70
C SER A 150 -19.11 -1.74 -3.64
N ASN A 151 -20.39 -1.85 -3.31
CA ASN A 151 -21.09 -3.13 -3.34
C ASN A 151 -22.50 -3.03 -3.93
N SER A 152 -23.06 -4.18 -4.27
CA SER A 152 -24.39 -4.28 -4.88
C SER A 152 -25.55 -3.88 -3.96
N LEU A 153 -25.28 -3.58 -2.67
CA LEU A 153 -26.26 -3.12 -1.68
C LEU A 153 -26.23 -1.61 -1.46
N GLY A 154 -25.36 -0.87 -2.20
CA GLY A 154 -25.35 0.59 -2.20
C GLY A 154 -24.26 1.25 -1.35
N GLN A 155 -23.34 0.50 -0.77
CA GLN A 155 -22.15 1.07 -0.13
C GLN A 155 -21.20 1.62 -1.20
N GLU A 156 -20.56 2.77 -0.93
CA GLU A 156 -19.62 3.41 -1.86
C GLU A 156 -18.55 4.20 -1.09
N HIS A 157 -17.27 3.88 -1.33
CA HIS A 157 -16.13 4.58 -0.76
C HIS A 157 -15.16 5.01 -1.85
N TRP A 158 -14.58 6.20 -1.69
CA TRP A 158 -13.57 6.75 -2.58
C TRP A 158 -12.43 7.39 -1.81
N PHE A 159 -11.21 7.10 -2.24
CA PHE A 159 -9.98 7.67 -1.72
C PHE A 159 -9.06 8.07 -2.88
N GLU A 160 -8.48 9.26 -2.76
CA GLU A 160 -7.46 9.79 -3.67
C GLU A 160 -6.36 10.44 -2.86
N THR A 161 -5.13 10.11 -3.20
CA THR A 161 -3.93 10.76 -2.64
C THR A 161 -2.91 10.97 -3.74
N GLU A 162 -2.00 11.91 -3.51
CA GLU A 162 -0.87 12.17 -4.38
C GLU A 162 0.40 12.11 -3.54
N SER A 163 1.42 11.45 -4.08
CA SER A 163 2.70 11.26 -3.39
C SER A 163 3.84 11.10 -4.38
N PHE A 164 5.05 11.24 -3.86
CA PHE A 164 6.27 10.92 -4.60
C PHE A 164 7.20 10.04 -3.77
N SER A 165 8.06 9.30 -4.46
CA SER A 165 9.17 8.57 -3.88
C SER A 165 10.37 8.60 -4.84
N LEU A 166 11.49 9.12 -4.36
CA LEU A 166 12.79 9.05 -5.03
C LEU A 166 13.68 8.09 -4.27
N ASP A 167 13.77 6.87 -4.78
CA ASP A 167 14.66 5.83 -4.26
C ASP A 167 15.97 5.85 -5.04
N TYR A 168 17.13 5.92 -4.35
CA TYR A 168 18.40 6.04 -5.04
C TYR A 168 19.57 5.38 -4.29
N SER A 169 20.64 5.16 -5.03
CA SER A 169 21.96 4.82 -4.50
C SER A 169 22.99 5.77 -5.07
N LEU A 170 23.91 6.23 -4.23
CA LEU A 170 25.15 6.88 -4.64
C LEU A 170 26.25 5.82 -4.63
N VAL A 171 27.05 5.76 -5.69
CA VAL A 171 28.10 4.77 -5.86
C VAL A 171 29.47 5.44 -5.76
N ALA A 172 30.31 4.95 -4.84
CA ALA A 172 31.69 5.42 -4.67
C ALA A 172 32.64 4.74 -5.67
N ALA A 173 33.86 5.31 -5.85
CA ALA A 173 34.87 4.76 -6.75
C ALA A 173 35.29 3.33 -6.39
N ASN A 174 35.24 2.95 -5.14
CA ASN A 174 35.50 1.59 -4.63
C ASN A 174 34.28 0.64 -4.71
N HIS A 175 33.23 1.02 -5.43
CA HIS A 175 31.95 0.30 -5.59
C HIS A 175 31.12 0.12 -4.30
N GLN A 176 31.47 0.79 -3.23
CA GLN A 176 30.58 0.88 -2.05
C GLN A 176 29.43 1.85 -2.35
N MET A 177 28.30 1.68 -1.68
CA MET A 177 27.08 2.42 -2.00
C MET A 177 26.42 3.00 -0.74
N VAL A 178 25.80 4.15 -0.90
CA VAL A 178 24.89 4.73 0.07
C VAL A 178 23.50 4.75 -0.54
N LYS A 179 22.55 4.07 0.10
CA LYS A 179 21.15 4.12 -0.28
C LYS A 179 20.45 5.31 0.41
N GLY A 180 19.56 5.98 -0.31
CA GLY A 180 18.67 7.02 0.21
C GLY A 180 17.27 6.87 -0.37
N THR A 181 16.27 7.30 0.41
CA THR A 181 14.87 7.39 -0.02
C THR A 181 14.35 8.75 0.40
N PHE A 182 13.96 9.58 -0.56
CA PHE A 182 13.28 10.86 -0.30
C PHE A 182 11.84 10.74 -0.81
N ALA A 183 10.87 10.76 0.09
CA ALA A 183 9.48 10.50 -0.22
C ALA A 183 8.54 11.39 0.60
N GLY A 184 7.40 11.70 0.04
CA GLY A 184 6.41 12.54 0.71
C GLY A 184 5.18 12.82 -0.16
N THR A 185 4.38 13.77 0.31
CA THR A 185 3.24 14.31 -0.46
C THR A 185 3.56 15.67 -1.06
N ASP A 186 4.32 16.48 -0.34
CA ASP A 186 4.67 17.83 -0.73
C ASP A 186 6.17 17.90 -1.04
N TRP A 187 6.53 18.34 -2.24
CA TRP A 187 7.92 18.47 -2.63
C TRP A 187 8.53 19.74 -2.09
N ASP A 188 9.60 19.62 -1.33
CA ASP A 188 10.44 20.75 -0.92
C ASP A 188 11.85 20.57 -1.50
N GLN A 189 12.26 21.51 -2.35
CA GLN A 189 13.55 21.47 -3.04
C GLN A 189 14.72 21.60 -2.07
N ASN A 190 14.59 22.41 -1.04
CA ASN A 190 15.66 22.61 -0.05
C ASN A 190 15.83 21.35 0.82
N GLU A 191 14.73 20.72 1.22
CA GLU A 191 14.79 19.45 1.96
C GLU A 191 15.42 18.35 1.12
N TYR A 192 15.05 18.23 -0.16
CA TYR A 192 15.66 17.27 -1.08
C TYR A 192 17.18 17.48 -1.20
N GLU A 193 17.61 18.72 -1.47
CA GLU A 193 19.04 19.05 -1.62
C GLU A 193 19.82 18.82 -0.31
N HIS A 194 19.23 19.17 0.83
CA HIS A 194 19.82 18.89 2.14
C HIS A 194 19.97 17.37 2.40
N TYR A 195 18.93 16.58 2.12
CA TYR A 195 18.95 15.14 2.28
C TYR A 195 20.02 14.48 1.37
N LEU A 196 20.09 14.92 0.12
CA LEU A 196 21.10 14.45 -0.83
C LEU A 196 22.52 14.83 -0.40
N ALA A 197 22.72 16.06 0.12
CA ALA A 197 24.02 16.49 0.64
C ALA A 197 24.49 15.61 1.81
N GLN A 198 23.57 15.20 2.70
CA GLN A 198 23.90 14.23 3.75
C GLN A 198 24.32 12.87 3.17
N SER A 199 23.63 12.39 2.13
CA SER A 199 23.98 11.14 1.45
C SER A 199 25.34 11.22 0.78
N LYS A 200 25.72 12.37 0.19
CA LYS A 200 27.05 12.62 -0.36
C LYS A 200 28.14 12.55 0.72
N LYS A 201 27.91 13.14 1.89
CA LYS A 201 28.83 13.05 3.03
C LYS A 201 29.00 11.59 3.51
N LYS A 202 27.91 10.82 3.55
CA LYS A 202 27.98 9.38 3.88
C LYS A 202 28.80 8.62 2.84
N LEU A 203 28.69 8.99 1.54
CA LEU A 203 29.48 8.38 0.46
C LEU A 203 30.98 8.58 0.65
N GLU A 204 31.43 9.76 1.08
CA GLU A 204 32.84 10.03 1.41
C GLU A 204 33.34 9.09 2.52
N LEU A 205 32.50 8.77 3.50
CA LEU A 205 32.85 7.83 4.56
C LEU A 205 32.97 6.39 4.04
N MET A 206 32.24 6.01 3.00
CA MET A 206 32.30 4.68 2.39
C MET A 206 33.62 4.45 1.63
N GLU A 207 34.39 5.48 1.32
CA GLU A 207 35.72 5.37 0.71
C GLU A 207 36.82 5.04 1.73
N LEU A 208 36.53 5.19 3.03
CA LEU A 208 37.45 4.83 4.10
C LEU A 208 37.61 3.31 4.21
N SER A 209 38.77 2.88 4.76
CA SER A 209 38.98 1.47 5.04
C SER A 209 37.94 0.91 6.01
N PRO A 210 37.31 -0.23 5.71
CA PRO A 210 36.31 -0.81 6.59
C PRO A 210 36.92 -1.24 7.93
N VAL A 211 36.19 -1.00 9.02
CA VAL A 211 36.53 -1.45 10.38
C VAL A 211 35.74 -2.71 10.69
N LYS A 212 36.44 -3.77 11.10
CA LYS A 212 35.79 -4.98 11.62
C LYS A 212 35.37 -4.78 13.06
N LEU A 213 34.09 -4.93 13.32
CA LEU A 213 33.58 -4.92 14.69
C LEU A 213 33.64 -6.31 15.29
N GLU A 214 34.06 -6.41 16.55
CA GLU A 214 33.98 -7.64 17.32
C GLU A 214 32.52 -7.97 17.68
N THR A 215 32.24 -9.25 17.96
CA THR A 215 30.92 -9.66 18.41
C THR A 215 30.58 -9.03 19.77
N GLY A 216 29.43 -8.36 19.86
CA GLY A 216 29.06 -7.65 21.08
C GLY A 216 27.73 -6.89 20.95
N ASN A 217 27.39 -6.16 22.02
CA ASN A 217 26.22 -5.28 22.04
C ASN A 217 26.62 -3.86 21.69
N TYR A 218 25.98 -3.29 20.69
CA TYR A 218 26.24 -1.94 20.19
C TYR A 218 25.00 -1.08 20.26
N LYS A 219 25.15 0.16 20.74
CA LYS A 219 24.10 1.16 20.64
C LYS A 219 23.97 1.57 19.18
N THR A 220 22.79 1.31 18.60
CA THR A 220 22.56 1.52 17.18
C THR A 220 21.41 2.52 16.98
N TRP A 221 21.61 3.45 16.06
CA TRP A 221 20.57 4.34 15.55
C TRP A 221 20.04 3.78 14.24
N PHE A 222 18.70 3.58 14.15
CA PHE A 222 18.03 3.17 12.94
C PHE A 222 17.31 4.37 12.32
N GLU A 223 17.61 4.69 11.07
CA GLU A 223 16.89 5.71 10.32
C GLU A 223 15.46 5.23 9.98
N PRO A 224 14.52 6.14 9.63
CA PRO A 224 13.12 5.78 9.36
C PRO A 224 12.96 4.66 8.31
N ALA A 225 13.76 4.66 7.25
CA ALA A 225 13.74 3.59 6.23
C ALA A 225 14.07 2.22 6.82
N ALA A 226 15.09 2.13 7.69
CA ALA A 226 15.45 0.88 8.37
C ALA A 226 14.38 0.45 9.39
N VAL A 227 13.73 1.41 10.08
CA VAL A 227 12.59 1.11 10.97
C VAL A 227 11.40 0.56 10.16
N SER A 228 11.16 1.08 8.96
CA SER A 228 10.12 0.58 8.05
C SER A 228 10.33 -0.91 7.71
N ASP A 229 11.57 -1.34 7.50
CA ASP A 229 11.89 -2.75 7.24
C ASP A 229 11.53 -3.65 8.45
N PHE A 230 11.79 -3.19 9.68
CA PHE A 230 11.33 -3.91 10.88
C PHE A 230 9.81 -3.96 10.98
N LEU A 231 9.11 -2.86 10.69
CA LEU A 231 7.65 -2.82 10.72
C LEU A 231 7.04 -3.74 9.68
N SER A 232 7.67 -3.89 8.51
CA SER A 232 7.20 -4.82 7.47
C SER A 232 7.21 -6.27 7.96
N MET A 233 8.15 -6.67 8.81
CA MET A 233 8.16 -8.01 9.41
C MET A 233 6.96 -8.25 10.33
N PHE A 234 6.52 -7.24 11.08
CA PHE A 234 5.31 -7.34 11.92
C PHE A 234 4.04 -7.46 11.06
N SER A 235 4.02 -6.84 9.88
CA SER A 235 2.87 -6.89 8.96
C SER A 235 2.71 -8.26 8.28
N TRP A 236 3.76 -9.09 8.21
CA TRP A 236 3.69 -10.45 7.65
C TRP A 236 2.91 -11.38 8.58
N ASN A 237 1.58 -11.22 8.59
CA ASN A 237 0.66 -11.96 9.44
C ASN A 237 0.90 -11.81 10.96
N GLY A 238 1.93 -11.07 11.39
CA GLY A 238 2.28 -10.97 12.81
C GLY A 238 1.15 -10.40 13.65
N ILE A 239 0.54 -9.31 13.20
CA ILE A 239 -0.53 -8.60 13.91
C ILE A 239 -1.95 -9.03 13.50
N SER A 240 -2.07 -10.05 12.65
CA SER A 240 -3.36 -10.62 12.25
C SER A 240 -3.97 -11.46 13.36
N GLU A 241 -5.22 -11.19 13.75
CA GLU A 241 -5.93 -12.01 14.73
C GLU A 241 -6.03 -13.47 14.30
N ALA A 242 -6.36 -13.74 13.03
CA ALA A 242 -6.42 -15.10 12.50
C ALA A 242 -5.08 -15.84 12.70
N SER A 243 -3.95 -15.19 12.39
CA SER A 243 -2.63 -15.82 12.56
C SER A 243 -2.28 -16.09 14.02
N ILE A 244 -2.71 -15.23 14.93
CA ILE A 244 -2.51 -15.45 16.37
C ILE A 244 -3.35 -16.64 16.86
N GLN A 245 -4.62 -16.72 16.46
CA GLN A 245 -5.52 -17.83 16.82
C GLN A 245 -5.03 -19.18 16.26
N GLN A 246 -4.48 -19.16 15.06
CA GLN A 246 -3.88 -20.35 14.41
C GLN A 246 -2.48 -20.72 14.95
N GLY A 247 -1.92 -19.94 15.87
CA GLY A 247 -0.57 -20.18 16.42
C GLY A 247 0.57 -19.85 15.46
N CYS A 248 0.29 -19.12 14.37
CA CYS A 248 1.27 -18.77 13.35
C CYS A 248 1.98 -17.43 13.58
N SER A 249 1.60 -16.67 14.62
CA SER A 249 2.17 -15.37 14.93
C SER A 249 3.06 -15.41 16.16
N GLY A 250 4.23 -14.74 16.09
CA GLY A 250 5.10 -14.50 17.24
C GLY A 250 4.45 -13.66 18.35
N PHE A 251 3.44 -12.86 18.02
CA PHE A 251 2.67 -12.08 19.00
C PHE A 251 1.74 -12.92 19.89
N GLY A 252 1.53 -14.19 19.55
CA GLY A 252 0.88 -15.16 20.45
C GLY A 252 1.57 -15.26 21.81
N LYS A 253 2.89 -15.16 21.85
CA LYS A 253 3.65 -15.13 23.12
C LYS A 253 3.37 -13.87 23.95
N MET A 254 3.16 -12.72 23.32
CA MET A 254 2.78 -11.50 24.03
C MET A 254 1.38 -11.61 24.66
N ARG A 255 0.47 -12.36 24.02
CA ARG A 255 -0.89 -12.59 24.51
C ARG A 255 -0.92 -13.63 25.63
N ASN A 256 -0.20 -14.75 25.47
CA ASN A 256 -0.35 -15.94 26.29
C ASN A 256 0.70 -16.05 27.41
N ASP A 257 1.93 -15.55 27.18
CA ASP A 257 3.10 -15.80 28.04
C ASP A 257 3.55 -14.53 28.79
N ASP A 258 2.77 -13.46 28.78
CA ASP A 258 3.11 -12.14 29.36
C ASP A 258 4.46 -11.57 28.86
N VAL A 259 4.89 -11.97 27.66
CA VAL A 259 6.09 -11.43 27.02
C VAL A 259 5.83 -10.00 26.60
N ARG A 260 6.74 -9.08 26.93
CA ARG A 260 6.64 -7.66 26.60
C ARG A 260 7.84 -7.19 25.81
N LEU A 261 7.62 -6.23 24.94
CA LEU A 261 8.69 -5.47 24.30
C LEU A 261 9.14 -4.32 25.21
N SER A 262 10.13 -3.55 24.78
CA SER A 262 10.53 -2.35 25.50
C SER A 262 9.34 -1.42 25.75
N SER A 263 9.23 -0.87 26.97
CA SER A 263 8.20 0.14 27.30
C SER A 263 8.30 1.42 26.46
N LYS A 264 9.39 1.63 25.73
CA LYS A 264 9.58 2.72 24.77
C LYS A 264 9.04 2.40 23.38
N PHE A 265 8.59 1.15 23.13
CA PHE A 265 8.09 0.72 21.84
C PHE A 265 6.56 0.79 21.80
N SER A 266 6.04 1.50 20.81
CA SER A 266 4.61 1.56 20.51
C SER A 266 4.42 1.54 18.99
N ILE A 267 3.33 0.93 18.53
CA ILE A 267 2.93 0.86 17.13
C ILE A 267 1.41 1.01 17.02
N SER A 268 0.95 1.83 16.09
CA SER A 268 -0.47 2.05 15.79
C SER A 268 -0.71 1.99 14.28
N GLU A 269 -1.89 1.53 13.88
CA GLU A 269 -2.48 1.89 12.59
C GLU A 269 -3.05 3.30 12.72
N ASP A 270 -2.58 4.23 11.89
CA ASP A 270 -3.01 5.64 11.94
C ASP A 270 -3.40 6.14 10.55
N PHE A 271 -4.68 6.43 10.37
CA PHE A 271 -5.24 6.94 9.12
C PHE A 271 -5.32 8.47 9.07
N SER A 272 -4.91 9.17 10.13
CA SER A 272 -5.04 10.64 10.22
C SER A 272 -4.17 11.38 9.21
N SER A 273 -3.05 10.76 8.79
CA SER A 273 -2.17 11.31 7.76
C SER A 273 -2.82 11.38 6.37
N GLY A 274 -3.88 10.59 6.13
CA GLY A 274 -4.58 10.55 4.83
C GLY A 274 -3.75 9.96 3.69
N LEU A 275 -2.74 9.13 3.98
CA LEU A 275 -1.89 8.49 2.97
C LEU A 275 -2.46 7.16 2.48
N VAL A 276 -3.38 6.58 3.25
CA VAL A 276 -4.06 5.33 2.94
C VAL A 276 -5.56 5.45 3.21
N PRO A 277 -6.42 4.69 2.50
CA PRO A 277 -7.85 4.71 2.74
C PRO A 277 -8.19 4.11 4.11
N LYS A 278 -9.24 4.63 4.75
CA LYS A 278 -9.79 4.06 6.00
C LYS A 278 -10.65 2.83 5.78
N PHE A 279 -10.92 2.47 4.55
CA PHE A 279 -11.71 1.29 4.18
C PHE A 279 -10.81 0.24 3.53
N ASN A 280 -11.15 -1.02 3.74
CA ASN A 280 -10.49 -2.15 3.10
C ASN A 280 -11.22 -2.58 1.80
N SER A 281 -10.76 -3.67 1.18
CA SER A 281 -11.37 -4.23 -0.04
C SER A 281 -12.80 -4.73 0.14
N ASP A 282 -13.24 -5.00 1.37
CA ASP A 282 -14.60 -5.43 1.69
C ASP A 282 -15.53 -4.24 2.02
N GLY A 283 -14.99 -3.01 2.05
CA GLY A 283 -15.73 -1.80 2.40
C GLY A 283 -15.88 -1.59 3.92
N GLU A 284 -15.16 -2.36 4.73
CA GLU A 284 -15.14 -2.17 6.17
C GLU A 284 -14.30 -0.94 6.51
N VAL A 285 -14.86 -0.05 7.32
CA VAL A 285 -14.22 1.23 7.68
C VAL A 285 -13.59 1.14 9.05
N SER A 286 -12.30 1.45 9.13
CA SER A 286 -11.52 1.47 10.37
C SER A 286 -11.78 2.74 11.21
N SER A 287 -11.40 2.71 12.50
CA SER A 287 -11.24 3.90 13.34
C SER A 287 -10.12 4.81 12.78
N ASN A 288 -10.01 6.05 13.30
CA ASN A 288 -8.90 6.93 12.92
C ASN A 288 -7.54 6.38 13.34
N GLU A 289 -7.48 5.80 14.52
CA GLU A 289 -6.29 5.17 15.09
C GLU A 289 -6.67 3.84 15.75
N LEU A 290 -5.82 2.83 15.59
CA LEU A 290 -5.87 1.58 16.32
C LEU A 290 -4.50 1.31 16.94
N LYS A 291 -4.38 1.41 18.26
CA LYS A 291 -3.15 1.08 19.00
C LYS A 291 -2.96 -0.43 19.01
N ILE A 292 -1.94 -0.92 18.34
CA ILE A 292 -1.59 -2.35 18.29
C ILE A 292 -0.72 -2.71 19.48
N ILE A 293 0.41 -2.01 19.66
CA ILE A 293 1.28 -2.14 20.81
C ILE A 293 1.39 -0.77 21.49
N SER A 294 1.25 -0.73 22.79
CA SER A 294 1.43 0.49 23.58
C SER A 294 2.36 0.21 24.75
N SER A 295 3.45 0.97 24.82
CA SER A 295 4.48 0.81 25.87
C SER A 295 4.94 -0.63 26.05
N GLY A 296 5.18 -1.33 24.93
CA GLY A 296 5.65 -2.71 24.89
C GLY A 296 4.59 -3.79 25.11
N GLU A 297 3.33 -3.43 25.35
CA GLU A 297 2.22 -4.36 25.56
C GLU A 297 1.34 -4.47 24.33
N LEU A 298 0.97 -5.68 23.92
CA LEU A 298 -0.02 -5.92 22.87
C LEU A 298 -1.42 -5.49 23.36
N LYS A 299 -2.03 -4.52 22.68
CA LYS A 299 -3.37 -3.99 23.02
C LYS A 299 -4.45 -4.48 22.07
N ASN A 300 -4.17 -4.50 20.77
CA ASN A 300 -5.12 -4.91 19.72
C ASN A 300 -4.39 -5.67 18.62
N THR A 301 -5.19 -6.34 17.80
CA THR A 301 -4.75 -7.03 16.59
C THR A 301 -5.62 -6.59 15.42
N LEU A 302 -5.18 -6.86 14.19
CA LEU A 302 -5.99 -6.61 13.00
C LEU A 302 -6.94 -7.79 12.79
N ILE A 303 -8.23 -7.48 12.82
CA ILE A 303 -9.30 -8.47 12.71
C ILE A 303 -10.26 -8.09 11.57
N SER A 304 -10.55 -9.02 10.67
CA SER A 304 -11.63 -8.87 9.68
C SER A 304 -12.96 -9.36 10.27
N SER A 305 -14.08 -8.90 9.71
CA SER A 305 -15.41 -9.39 10.15
C SER A 305 -15.53 -10.92 10.00
N ARG A 306 -14.92 -11.51 8.98
CA ARG A 306 -14.89 -12.97 8.83
C ARG A 306 -14.13 -13.65 9.96
N THR A 307 -12.95 -13.14 10.30
CA THR A 307 -12.14 -13.67 11.42
C THR A 307 -12.89 -13.54 12.75
N ALA A 308 -13.55 -12.39 12.98
CA ALA A 308 -14.35 -12.17 14.19
C ALA A 308 -15.58 -13.12 14.27
N ASN A 309 -16.05 -13.66 13.15
CA ASN A 309 -17.13 -14.64 13.11
C ASN A 309 -16.64 -16.08 13.29
N GLU A 310 -15.36 -16.34 13.02
CA GLU A 310 -14.72 -17.65 13.14
C GLU A 310 -14.18 -17.92 14.55
N TYR A 311 -13.66 -16.90 15.24
CA TYR A 311 -13.02 -16.96 16.56
C TYR A 311 -13.71 -16.07 17.60
#